data_8332560f82754e6597b863ed1209434f
#
_entry.id   8332560f82754e6597b863ed1209434f
#
_cell.length_a   1.000
_cell.length_b   1.000
_cell.length_c   1.000
_cell.angle_alpha   90.00
_cell.angle_beta   90.00
_cell.angle_gamma   90.00
#
_symmetry.space_group_name_H-M   'P 1'
#
loop_
_entity.id
_entity.type
_entity.pdbx_description
1 polymer ?
#
loop_
_entity_poly.entity_id
_entity_poly.type
_entity_poly.pdbx_seq_one_letter_code
_entity_poly.pdbx_strand_id
1 'polypeptide(L)'
;MPGGLGLDQQRGGRMTVKQAVFLVGGLGTRLEGLTERTAKPMLPVGGRRFLDYLLDEASRHGLKRALLLCGFRSGDVVEAYDGRVIRGMQVETAIEPAPAGTAGALALAADRLDDVFFLVNGDSLFDFNWLALLPGAAATVRMALASGIGGTRYGRVKVEHGTVCHFSPSGPQGEPINAGVYLMRKSILSWIGSLPCSLERDVLPALAQAGAIEGLVTEGAFIDIGTPEDFARAQAFIPDLVRRPAAFLDRDGVLNEDTGYVHRIEQVRWVPGAHEAVRRLNDAGYYVFIVTNQAGVARGYYEEEHIADIHRWMDVELQRHGAHIDCAEYCPYHPEGTIERYRRVSDLRKPGPGMLKKLMADWPVDTSRSFLVGDRDTDLAAAAAAGIPGHLFSGGNLLDFLNSLALPRQRTAGSG
;
A
#
# COMPACT_ATOMS: atom_id res chain seq x y z
N MET A 1 38.63 -3.61 -5.70
CA MET A 1 38.14 -4.80 -5.00
C MET A 1 36.64 -4.68 -4.88
N PRO A 2 35.81 -5.49 -5.59
CA PRO A 2 34.37 -5.53 -5.44
C PRO A 2 34.03 -6.63 -4.42
N GLY A 3 33.35 -6.26 -3.32
CA GLY A 3 32.98 -7.21 -2.29
C GLY A 3 31.81 -6.68 -1.47
N GLY A 4 30.58 -6.84 -1.95
CA GLY A 4 29.36 -6.41 -1.26
C GLY A 4 28.07 -7.05 -1.79
N LEU A 5 28.15 -8.25 -2.36
CA LEU A 5 26.99 -9.03 -2.78
C LEU A 5 27.10 -10.43 -2.15
N GLY A 6 26.48 -10.69 -1.00
CA GLY A 6 26.58 -12.02 -0.44
C GLY A 6 26.01 -12.26 0.96
N LEU A 7 24.99 -11.56 1.42
CA LEU A 7 24.34 -11.89 2.71
C LEU A 7 22.83 -12.22 2.63
N ASP A 8 22.23 -12.27 1.45
CA ASP A 8 20.76 -12.42 1.30
C ASP A 8 20.28 -13.84 0.91
N GLN A 9 21.14 -14.84 0.84
CA GLN A 9 20.77 -16.17 0.34
C GLN A 9 20.62 -17.29 1.40
N GLN A 10 20.69 -17.01 2.70
CA GLN A 10 20.65 -18.09 3.73
C GLN A 10 19.56 -17.98 4.81
N ARG A 11 18.59 -17.07 4.70
CA ARG A 11 17.41 -17.13 5.59
C ARG A 11 16.17 -17.20 4.69
N GLY A 12 15.46 -18.32 4.69
CA GLY A 12 14.30 -18.67 3.87
C GLY A 12 13.53 -17.44 3.38
N GLY A 13 13.75 -17.07 2.10
CA GLY A 13 13.49 -15.75 1.55
C GLY A 13 12.03 -15.34 1.61
N ARG A 14 11.65 -14.56 2.62
CA ARG A 14 10.37 -13.83 2.60
C ARG A 14 10.48 -12.77 1.51
N MET A 15 9.54 -12.81 0.57
CA MET A 15 9.50 -11.98 -0.63
C MET A 15 9.28 -10.51 -0.29
N THR A 16 9.96 -9.60 -0.99
CA THR A 16 9.65 -8.16 -1.01
C THR A 16 9.38 -7.71 -2.43
N VAL A 17 8.51 -6.72 -2.61
CA VAL A 17 8.11 -6.19 -3.92
C VAL A 17 8.33 -4.69 -3.93
N LYS A 18 8.88 -4.18 -5.03
CA LYS A 18 9.20 -2.74 -5.18
C LYS A 18 8.41 -2.07 -6.31
N GLN A 19 7.78 -2.85 -7.19
CA GLN A 19 7.12 -2.35 -8.40
C GLN A 19 5.62 -2.62 -8.38
N ALA A 20 4.84 -1.58 -8.75
CA ALA A 20 3.46 -1.73 -9.21
C ALA A 20 3.37 -1.42 -10.70
N VAL A 21 2.59 -2.21 -11.43
CA VAL A 21 2.32 -2.04 -12.86
C VAL A 21 0.83 -1.77 -13.01
N PHE A 22 0.46 -0.72 -13.74
CA PHE A 22 -0.93 -0.29 -13.88
C PHE A 22 -1.39 -0.42 -15.32
N LEU A 23 -2.53 -1.07 -15.54
CA LEU A 23 -3.18 -1.17 -16.84
C LEU A 23 -4.02 0.09 -17.11
N VAL A 24 -3.46 1.07 -17.78
CA VAL A 24 -4.11 2.37 -18.02
C VAL A 24 -4.49 2.60 -19.48
N GLY A 25 -4.34 1.58 -20.36
CA GLY A 25 -4.55 1.68 -21.81
C GLY A 25 -5.97 1.39 -22.32
N GLY A 26 -6.95 1.15 -21.45
CA GLY A 26 -8.30 0.73 -21.84
C GLY A 26 -9.10 1.81 -22.56
N LEU A 27 -9.92 1.41 -23.57
CA LEU A 27 -10.74 2.29 -24.39
C LEU A 27 -11.92 2.96 -23.66
N GLY A 28 -12.39 2.38 -22.54
CA GLY A 28 -13.49 2.94 -21.72
C GLY A 28 -14.84 3.08 -22.44
N THR A 29 -15.12 2.27 -23.44
CA THR A 29 -16.28 2.39 -24.36
C THR A 29 -17.65 2.46 -23.71
N ARG A 30 -17.80 1.94 -22.47
CA ARG A 30 -19.07 1.94 -21.72
C ARG A 30 -19.37 3.26 -21.01
N LEU A 31 -18.41 4.18 -20.93
CA LEU A 31 -18.57 5.50 -20.27
C LEU A 31 -19.10 6.58 -21.21
N GLU A 32 -19.46 6.23 -22.45
CA GLU A 32 -19.98 7.14 -23.48
C GLU A 32 -19.18 8.47 -23.50
N GLY A 33 -19.63 9.55 -23.93
CA GLY A 33 -18.90 10.82 -24.11
C GLY A 33 -17.81 11.21 -23.09
N LEU A 34 -17.75 10.59 -21.90
CA LEU A 34 -16.77 10.91 -20.86
C LEU A 34 -15.34 10.52 -21.23
N THR A 35 -15.15 9.43 -21.99
CA THR A 35 -13.83 8.94 -22.40
C THR A 35 -13.41 9.35 -23.81
N GLU A 36 -14.23 10.13 -24.52
CA GLU A 36 -13.89 10.60 -25.87
C GLU A 36 -12.60 11.45 -25.90
N ARG A 37 -12.33 12.21 -24.84
CA ARG A 37 -11.25 13.20 -24.76
C ARG A 37 -10.12 12.83 -23.80
N THR A 38 -10.33 11.84 -22.93
CA THR A 38 -9.31 11.46 -21.92
C THR A 38 -9.35 9.96 -21.64
N ALA A 39 -8.22 9.40 -21.22
CA ALA A 39 -8.14 8.00 -20.78
C ALA A 39 -9.00 7.79 -19.51
N LYS A 40 -9.67 6.64 -19.40
CA LYS A 40 -10.55 6.31 -18.25
C LYS A 40 -9.92 6.56 -16.87
N PRO A 41 -8.66 6.17 -16.59
CA PRO A 41 -8.02 6.44 -15.31
C PRO A 41 -7.77 7.93 -15.01
N MET A 42 -7.85 8.77 -16.03
CA MET A 42 -7.65 10.22 -15.91
C MET A 42 -8.94 10.98 -15.55
N LEU A 43 -10.08 10.30 -15.55
CA LEU A 43 -11.37 10.91 -15.20
C LEU A 43 -11.32 11.49 -13.78
N PRO A 44 -11.88 12.70 -13.56
CA PRO A 44 -11.88 13.35 -12.26
C PRO A 44 -12.91 12.68 -11.31
N VAL A 45 -12.45 12.28 -10.14
CA VAL A 45 -13.25 11.73 -9.06
C VAL A 45 -12.94 12.51 -7.78
N GLY A 46 -13.95 13.12 -7.18
CA GLY A 46 -13.77 13.91 -5.95
C GLY A 46 -12.73 15.05 -6.07
N GLY A 47 -12.59 15.63 -7.26
CA GLY A 47 -11.64 16.72 -7.54
C GLY A 47 -10.20 16.27 -7.87
N ARG A 48 -9.89 14.96 -7.89
CA ARG A 48 -8.60 14.39 -8.27
C ARG A 48 -8.79 13.40 -9.41
N ARG A 49 -7.73 13.07 -10.17
CA ARG A 49 -7.80 11.99 -11.16
C ARG A 49 -7.95 10.64 -10.46
N PHE A 50 -8.71 9.72 -11.03
CA PHE A 50 -8.87 8.38 -10.45
C PHE A 50 -7.52 7.67 -10.27
N LEU A 51 -6.60 7.83 -11.22
CA LEU A 51 -5.26 7.27 -11.16
C LEU A 51 -4.44 7.79 -9.97
N ASP A 52 -4.67 9.02 -9.50
CA ASP A 52 -3.99 9.57 -8.31
C ASP A 52 -4.27 8.71 -7.06
N TYR A 53 -5.50 8.22 -6.90
CA TYR A 53 -5.86 7.33 -5.78
C TYR A 53 -5.15 5.98 -5.87
N LEU A 54 -5.05 5.40 -7.06
CA LEU A 54 -4.34 4.12 -7.26
C LEU A 54 -2.83 4.26 -7.00
N LEU A 55 -2.23 5.36 -7.42
CA LEU A 55 -0.81 5.65 -7.17
C LEU A 55 -0.54 5.94 -5.69
N ASP A 56 -1.44 6.66 -5.01
CA ASP A 56 -1.36 6.85 -3.57
C ASP A 56 -1.43 5.51 -2.82
N GLU A 57 -2.35 4.62 -3.20
CA GLU A 57 -2.45 3.26 -2.62
C GLU A 57 -1.15 2.47 -2.83
N ALA A 58 -0.57 2.46 -4.02
CA ALA A 58 0.70 1.78 -4.26
C ALA A 58 1.85 2.37 -3.42
N SER A 59 1.93 3.70 -3.35
CA SER A 59 3.01 4.37 -2.61
C SER A 59 2.93 4.11 -1.10
N ARG A 60 1.71 4.11 -0.52
CA ARG A 60 1.51 3.84 0.90
C ARG A 60 1.88 2.41 1.31
N HIS A 61 1.74 1.44 0.40
CA HIS A 61 2.22 0.07 0.59
C HIS A 61 3.75 -0.08 0.43
N GLY A 62 4.48 1.03 0.36
CA GLY A 62 5.94 1.05 0.34
C GLY A 62 6.57 0.74 -1.01
N LEU A 63 5.78 0.68 -2.11
CA LEU A 63 6.30 0.45 -3.45
C LEU A 63 7.16 1.65 -3.90
N LYS A 64 8.23 1.36 -4.62
CA LYS A 64 9.25 2.37 -5.00
C LYS A 64 9.18 2.77 -6.46
N ARG A 65 8.51 1.95 -7.30
CA ARG A 65 8.34 2.21 -8.73
C ARG A 65 6.92 1.88 -9.17
N ALA A 66 6.31 2.77 -9.95
CA ALA A 66 5.07 2.54 -10.67
C ALA A 66 5.35 2.56 -12.17
N LEU A 67 4.93 1.53 -12.90
CA LEU A 67 4.98 1.47 -14.35
C LEU A 67 3.55 1.54 -14.91
N LEU A 68 3.24 2.60 -15.65
CA LEU A 68 1.95 2.80 -16.28
C LEU A 68 1.99 2.25 -17.72
N LEU A 69 1.23 1.19 -18.00
CA LEU A 69 1.09 0.61 -19.33
C LEU A 69 0.01 1.40 -20.08
N CYS A 70 0.44 2.29 -20.98
CA CYS A 70 -0.39 3.28 -21.65
C CYS A 70 -0.74 2.82 -23.07
N GLY A 71 -2.03 2.87 -23.41
CA GLY A 71 -2.54 2.61 -24.75
C GLY A 71 -3.31 3.80 -25.29
N PHE A 72 -4.62 3.70 -25.30
CA PHE A 72 -5.51 4.75 -25.75
C PHE A 72 -5.30 6.06 -24.97
N ARG A 73 -5.13 7.19 -25.69
CA ARG A 73 -4.92 8.52 -25.08
C ARG A 73 -3.70 8.59 -24.16
N SER A 74 -2.63 7.89 -24.50
CA SER A 74 -1.39 7.85 -23.71
C SER A 74 -0.78 9.22 -23.43
N GLY A 75 -0.94 10.20 -24.32
CA GLY A 75 -0.38 11.55 -24.19
C GLY A 75 -0.74 12.22 -22.85
N ASP A 76 -2.03 12.18 -22.49
CA ASP A 76 -2.52 12.79 -21.25
C ASP A 76 -1.90 12.15 -19.99
N VAL A 77 -1.69 10.83 -20.04
CA VAL A 77 -1.08 10.07 -18.92
C VAL A 77 0.41 10.37 -18.83
N VAL A 78 1.12 10.35 -19.96
CA VAL A 78 2.56 10.63 -20.02
C VAL A 78 2.86 12.04 -19.53
N GLU A 79 2.15 13.06 -20.05
CA GLU A 79 2.33 14.46 -19.62
C GLU A 79 2.07 14.62 -18.11
N ALA A 80 1.09 13.89 -17.58
CA ALA A 80 0.71 14.02 -16.19
C ALA A 80 1.64 13.32 -15.21
N TYR A 81 2.25 12.18 -15.60
CA TYR A 81 2.88 11.29 -14.63
C TYR A 81 4.30 10.84 -14.95
N ASP A 82 4.75 10.86 -16.21
CA ASP A 82 6.07 10.34 -16.54
C ASP A 82 7.19 11.13 -15.84
N GLY A 83 8.11 10.41 -15.18
CA GLY A 83 9.19 10.99 -14.41
C GLY A 83 8.79 11.62 -13.06
N ARG A 84 7.51 11.57 -12.66
CA ARG A 84 7.08 12.11 -11.36
C ARG A 84 7.49 11.20 -10.20
N VAL A 85 7.60 11.81 -9.02
CA VAL A 85 7.78 11.11 -7.75
C VAL A 85 6.54 11.37 -6.87
N ILE A 86 5.84 10.32 -6.48
CA ILE A 86 4.65 10.37 -5.62
C ILE A 86 5.01 9.69 -4.30
N ARG A 87 5.06 10.43 -3.20
CA ARG A 87 5.44 9.93 -1.85
C ARG A 87 6.69 9.03 -1.89
N GLY A 88 7.71 9.40 -2.67
CA GLY A 88 8.94 8.62 -2.82
C GLY A 88 8.89 7.46 -3.82
N MET A 89 7.76 7.21 -4.46
CA MET A 89 7.59 6.23 -5.54
C MET A 89 7.82 6.91 -6.90
N GLN A 90 8.78 6.42 -7.69
CA GLN A 90 9.05 6.87 -9.05
C GLN A 90 7.97 6.35 -10.00
N VAL A 91 7.41 7.23 -10.84
CA VAL A 91 6.42 6.86 -11.86
C VAL A 91 7.04 6.92 -13.23
N GLU A 92 6.86 5.86 -14.00
CA GLU A 92 7.32 5.72 -15.38
C GLU A 92 6.15 5.29 -16.27
N THR A 93 6.23 5.61 -17.56
CA THR A 93 5.22 5.23 -18.55
C THR A 93 5.80 4.31 -19.61
N ALA A 94 5.02 3.34 -20.10
CA ALA A 94 5.33 2.51 -21.25
C ALA A 94 4.15 2.60 -22.24
N ILE A 95 4.41 3.06 -23.46
CA ILE A 95 3.38 3.26 -24.49
C ILE A 95 3.36 2.06 -25.41
N GLU A 96 2.20 1.40 -25.56
CA GLU A 96 2.02 0.36 -26.57
C GLU A 96 1.90 0.98 -27.99
N PRO A 97 2.64 0.45 -28.97
CA PRO A 97 2.62 1.01 -30.34
C PRO A 97 1.29 0.73 -31.08
N ALA A 98 0.58 -0.30 -30.68
CA ALA A 98 -0.73 -0.71 -31.17
C ALA A 98 -1.49 -1.47 -30.07
N PRO A 99 -2.84 -1.50 -30.08
CA PRO A 99 -3.61 -2.24 -29.08
C PRO A 99 -3.20 -3.71 -28.98
N ALA A 100 -2.51 -4.06 -27.90
CA ALA A 100 -1.96 -5.39 -27.68
C ALA A 100 -2.80 -6.27 -26.72
N GLY A 101 -3.80 -5.69 -26.08
CA GLY A 101 -4.57 -6.34 -25.01
C GLY A 101 -3.85 -6.31 -23.67
N THR A 102 -4.57 -6.60 -22.57
CA THR A 102 -4.05 -6.44 -21.20
C THR A 102 -2.81 -7.30 -20.91
N ALA A 103 -2.74 -8.53 -21.40
CA ALA A 103 -1.55 -9.36 -21.32
C ALA A 103 -0.47 -8.92 -22.32
N GLY A 104 -0.88 -8.48 -23.51
CA GLY A 104 0.05 -7.98 -24.51
C GLY A 104 0.80 -6.74 -24.07
N ALA A 105 0.15 -5.84 -23.33
CA ALA A 105 0.81 -4.67 -22.72
C ALA A 105 1.94 -5.09 -21.76
N LEU A 106 1.74 -6.15 -20.96
CA LEU A 106 2.79 -6.72 -20.11
C LEU A 106 3.96 -7.29 -20.94
N ALA A 107 3.66 -8.03 -22.01
CA ALA A 107 4.68 -8.59 -22.87
C ALA A 107 5.54 -7.51 -23.54
N LEU A 108 4.93 -6.42 -24.01
CA LEU A 108 5.64 -5.29 -24.61
C LEU A 108 6.53 -4.53 -23.60
N ALA A 109 6.21 -4.58 -22.30
CA ALA A 109 6.98 -3.96 -21.24
C ALA A 109 7.93 -4.95 -20.51
N ALA A 110 8.18 -6.13 -21.05
CA ALA A 110 8.90 -7.23 -20.40
C ALA A 110 10.25 -6.82 -19.77
N ASP A 111 11.04 -5.99 -20.47
CA ASP A 111 12.36 -5.54 -19.99
C ASP A 111 12.29 -4.57 -18.82
N ARG A 112 11.10 -3.99 -18.54
CA ARG A 112 10.86 -3.03 -17.47
C ARG A 112 10.20 -3.65 -16.24
N LEU A 113 9.83 -4.94 -16.31
CA LEU A 113 9.21 -5.65 -15.20
C LEU A 113 10.26 -6.25 -14.26
N ASP A 114 10.02 -6.09 -12.95
CA ASP A 114 10.74 -6.84 -11.92
C ASP A 114 10.34 -8.32 -11.95
N ASP A 115 11.14 -9.19 -11.32
CA ASP A 115 10.84 -10.62 -11.22
C ASP A 115 9.51 -10.89 -10.50
N VAL A 116 9.15 -10.00 -9.57
CA VAL A 116 7.87 -10.00 -8.86
C VAL A 116 7.36 -8.57 -8.77
N PHE A 117 6.09 -8.36 -9.14
CA PHE A 117 5.45 -7.05 -9.15
C PHE A 117 3.96 -7.17 -8.82
N PHE A 118 3.36 -6.06 -8.36
CA PHE A 118 1.91 -5.94 -8.36
C PHE A 118 1.43 -5.50 -9.74
N LEU A 119 0.38 -6.17 -10.26
CA LEU A 119 -0.40 -5.66 -11.39
C LEU A 119 -1.73 -5.14 -10.86
N VAL A 120 -2.12 -3.97 -11.34
CA VAL A 120 -3.34 -3.26 -10.89
C VAL A 120 -4.14 -2.79 -12.09
N ASN A 121 -5.44 -3.06 -12.09
CA ASN A 121 -6.36 -2.50 -13.08
C ASN A 121 -6.48 -0.99 -12.86
N GLY A 122 -6.39 -0.20 -13.94
CA GLY A 122 -6.41 1.26 -13.89
C GLY A 122 -7.81 1.87 -13.73
N ASP A 123 -8.85 1.05 -13.56
CA ASP A 123 -10.25 1.47 -13.56
C ASP A 123 -11.07 0.96 -12.37
N SER A 124 -10.42 0.24 -11.46
CA SER A 124 -11.04 -0.25 -10.23
C SER A 124 -10.17 0.05 -9.02
N LEU A 125 -10.80 0.29 -7.87
CA LEU A 125 -10.16 0.47 -6.58
C LEU A 125 -10.75 -0.55 -5.60
N PHE A 126 -9.87 -1.32 -4.97
CA PHE A 126 -10.21 -2.26 -3.91
C PHE A 126 -9.41 -1.92 -2.65
N ASP A 127 -10.14 -1.56 -1.60
CA ASP A 127 -9.56 -1.15 -0.33
C ASP A 127 -9.23 -2.36 0.55
N PHE A 128 -7.97 -2.79 0.49
CA PHE A 128 -7.42 -3.84 1.35
C PHE A 128 -5.90 -3.66 1.46
N ASN A 129 -5.27 -4.36 2.39
CA ASN A 129 -3.82 -4.40 2.50
C ASN A 129 -3.20 -5.25 1.37
N TRP A 130 -2.61 -4.62 0.35
CA TRP A 130 -1.99 -5.31 -0.79
C TRP A 130 -0.88 -6.26 -0.37
N LEU A 131 -0.15 -5.92 0.70
CA LEU A 131 0.94 -6.75 1.19
C LEU A 131 0.46 -8.07 1.80
N ALA A 132 -0.84 -8.22 2.08
CA ALA A 132 -1.42 -9.50 2.46
C ALA A 132 -1.29 -10.58 1.36
N LEU A 133 -1.02 -10.17 0.11
CA LEU A 133 -0.72 -11.09 -0.99
C LEU A 133 0.70 -11.67 -0.92
N LEU A 134 1.63 -11.13 -0.13
CA LEU A 134 3.03 -11.58 -0.08
C LEU A 134 3.25 -12.88 0.70
N PRO A 135 2.75 -13.02 1.95
CA PRO A 135 3.09 -14.16 2.79
C PRO A 135 2.64 -15.50 2.16
N GLY A 136 3.60 -16.39 1.95
CA GLY A 136 3.34 -17.74 1.42
C GLY A 136 3.00 -17.81 -0.07
N ALA A 137 3.10 -16.71 -0.84
CA ALA A 137 2.82 -16.72 -2.27
C ALA A 137 3.84 -17.58 -3.03
N ALA A 138 3.37 -18.67 -3.64
CA ALA A 138 4.21 -19.61 -4.40
C ALA A 138 3.83 -19.67 -5.89
N ALA A 139 2.55 -19.42 -6.22
CA ALA A 139 2.03 -19.49 -7.59
C ALA A 139 2.60 -18.40 -8.52
N THR A 140 2.40 -18.56 -9.83
CA THR A 140 2.74 -17.55 -10.85
C THR A 140 1.94 -16.25 -10.62
N VAL A 141 0.67 -16.40 -10.21
CA VAL A 141 -0.22 -15.29 -9.87
C VAL A 141 -0.88 -15.56 -8.52
N ARG A 142 -0.90 -14.56 -7.65
CA ARG A 142 -1.80 -14.52 -6.51
C ARG A 142 -2.70 -13.31 -6.63
N MET A 143 -4.01 -13.52 -6.66
CA MET A 143 -4.99 -12.47 -6.93
C MET A 143 -5.83 -12.11 -5.72
N ALA A 144 -6.13 -10.83 -5.58
CA ALA A 144 -7.10 -10.35 -4.61
C ALA A 144 -8.53 -10.61 -5.13
N LEU A 145 -9.33 -11.19 -4.28
CA LEU A 145 -10.71 -11.53 -4.55
C LEU A 145 -11.61 -10.82 -3.54
N ALA A 146 -12.48 -9.94 -4.03
CA ALA A 146 -13.41 -9.22 -3.17
C ALA A 146 -14.66 -10.09 -2.89
N SER A 147 -14.92 -10.32 -1.59
CA SER A 147 -16.14 -10.98 -1.11
C SER A 147 -17.24 -9.97 -0.80
N GLY A 148 -18.49 -10.46 -0.73
CA GLY A 148 -19.63 -9.62 -0.36
C GLY A 148 -20.11 -8.63 -1.44
N ILE A 149 -19.51 -8.63 -2.64
CA ILE A 149 -19.93 -7.74 -3.73
C ILE A 149 -21.13 -8.34 -4.47
N GLY A 150 -22.25 -7.61 -4.43
CA GLY A 150 -23.49 -7.97 -5.11
C GLY A 150 -23.46 -7.70 -6.61
N GLY A 151 -24.51 -8.15 -7.31
CA GLY A 151 -24.74 -7.90 -8.75
C GLY A 151 -24.19 -9.00 -9.67
N THR A 152 -24.70 -9.00 -10.91
CA THR A 152 -24.35 -9.97 -11.96
C THR A 152 -23.31 -9.45 -12.95
N ARG A 153 -22.88 -8.21 -12.79
CA ARG A 153 -21.98 -7.51 -13.73
C ARG A 153 -20.54 -8.02 -13.69
N TYR A 154 -20.11 -8.48 -12.53
CA TYR A 154 -18.74 -8.94 -12.32
C TYR A 154 -18.64 -10.45 -12.51
N GLY A 155 -17.60 -10.88 -13.21
CA GLY A 155 -17.24 -12.29 -13.29
C GLY A 155 -16.92 -12.84 -11.89
N ARG A 156 -17.41 -14.05 -11.61
CA ARG A 156 -17.20 -14.75 -10.34
C ARG A 156 -15.99 -15.66 -10.44
N VAL A 157 -15.37 -15.88 -9.30
CA VAL A 157 -14.15 -16.69 -9.21
C VAL A 157 -14.37 -17.80 -8.20
N LYS A 158 -14.31 -19.06 -8.66
CA LYS A 158 -14.37 -20.22 -7.78
C LYS A 158 -12.98 -20.51 -7.21
N VAL A 159 -12.91 -20.60 -5.87
CA VAL A 159 -11.69 -20.90 -5.13
C VAL A 159 -11.88 -22.15 -4.31
N GLU A 160 -10.95 -23.10 -4.42
CA GLU A 160 -10.91 -24.33 -3.62
C GLU A 160 -9.53 -24.44 -2.95
N HIS A 161 -9.51 -24.52 -1.62
CA HIS A 161 -8.29 -24.61 -0.80
C HIS A 161 -7.23 -23.52 -1.14
N GLY A 162 -7.69 -22.29 -1.41
CA GLY A 162 -6.81 -21.17 -1.77
C GLY A 162 -6.37 -21.13 -3.23
N THR A 163 -6.74 -22.13 -4.05
CA THR A 163 -6.44 -22.17 -5.49
C THR A 163 -7.64 -21.70 -6.30
N VAL A 164 -7.42 -20.84 -7.27
CA VAL A 164 -8.44 -20.42 -8.23
C VAL A 164 -8.65 -21.54 -9.25
N CYS A 165 -9.87 -22.09 -9.30
CA CYS A 165 -10.21 -23.20 -10.17
C CYS A 165 -10.97 -22.80 -11.43
N HIS A 166 -11.75 -21.72 -11.36
CA HIS A 166 -12.61 -21.33 -12.47
C HIS A 166 -13.01 -19.85 -12.42
N PHE A 167 -13.09 -19.25 -13.62
CA PHE A 167 -13.67 -17.93 -13.85
C PHE A 167 -15.02 -18.09 -14.56
N SER A 168 -16.08 -17.56 -13.96
CA SER A 168 -17.43 -17.59 -14.54
C SER A 168 -17.90 -16.18 -14.88
N PRO A 169 -18.36 -15.90 -16.09
CA PRO A 169 -18.92 -14.60 -16.44
C PRO A 169 -20.17 -14.25 -15.61
N SER A 170 -20.88 -15.27 -15.11
CA SER A 170 -22.15 -15.15 -14.36
C SER A 170 -22.27 -16.29 -13.35
N GLY A 171 -21.42 -16.29 -12.32
CA GLY A 171 -21.45 -17.32 -11.27
C GLY A 171 -22.55 -17.08 -10.22
N PRO A 172 -22.75 -18.05 -9.29
CA PRO A 172 -23.70 -17.93 -8.19
C PRO A 172 -23.45 -16.69 -7.34
N GLN A 173 -24.51 -16.09 -6.82
CA GLN A 173 -24.36 -15.02 -5.82
C GLN A 173 -23.66 -15.59 -4.58
N GLY A 174 -22.65 -14.86 -4.08
CA GLY A 174 -21.83 -15.27 -2.94
C GLY A 174 -20.41 -15.69 -3.30
N GLU A 175 -20.12 -16.10 -4.52
CA GLU A 175 -18.74 -16.26 -4.97
C GLU A 175 -18.03 -14.90 -5.05
N PRO A 176 -16.73 -14.83 -4.68
CA PRO A 176 -15.96 -13.59 -4.77
C PRO A 176 -15.74 -13.15 -6.22
N ILE A 177 -15.43 -11.88 -6.41
CA ILE A 177 -15.08 -11.29 -7.71
C ILE A 177 -13.59 -11.03 -7.81
N ASN A 178 -13.06 -10.99 -9.03
CA ASN A 178 -11.72 -10.51 -9.32
C ASN A 178 -11.67 -8.99 -9.04
N ALA A 179 -10.83 -8.57 -8.08
CA ALA A 179 -10.72 -7.17 -7.64
C ALA A 179 -9.73 -6.34 -8.46
N GLY A 180 -9.05 -6.94 -9.45
CA GLY A 180 -8.11 -6.23 -10.31
C GLY A 180 -6.77 -5.89 -9.67
N VAL A 181 -6.40 -6.54 -8.56
CA VAL A 181 -5.08 -6.43 -7.92
C VAL A 181 -4.46 -7.82 -7.84
N TYR A 182 -3.24 -7.94 -8.36
CA TYR A 182 -2.54 -9.21 -8.47
C TYR A 182 -1.08 -9.05 -8.03
N LEU A 183 -0.56 -10.03 -7.32
CA LEU A 183 0.87 -10.27 -7.17
C LEU A 183 1.30 -11.24 -8.27
N MET A 184 2.19 -10.82 -9.14
CA MET A 184 2.61 -11.60 -10.31
C MET A 184 4.11 -11.86 -10.31
N ARG A 185 4.49 -13.04 -10.78
CA ARG A 185 5.87 -13.36 -11.16
C ARG A 185 6.07 -13.06 -12.63
N LYS A 186 7.25 -12.58 -13.01
CA LYS A 186 7.62 -12.30 -14.41
C LYS A 186 7.48 -13.54 -15.31
N SER A 187 7.49 -14.75 -14.74
CA SER A 187 7.22 -15.99 -15.46
C SER A 187 5.84 -16.04 -16.13
N ILE A 188 4.90 -15.16 -15.76
CA ILE A 188 3.61 -15.02 -16.45
C ILE A 188 3.78 -14.73 -17.95
N LEU A 189 4.87 -14.09 -18.34
CA LEU A 189 5.16 -13.78 -19.75
C LEU A 189 5.22 -15.03 -20.64
N SER A 190 5.59 -16.19 -20.09
CA SER A 190 5.61 -17.45 -20.84
C SER A 190 4.21 -18.01 -21.17
N TRP A 191 3.16 -17.44 -20.55
CA TRP A 191 1.77 -17.80 -20.81
C TRP A 191 1.08 -16.87 -21.82
N ILE A 192 1.77 -15.81 -22.25
CA ILE A 192 1.25 -14.86 -23.24
C ILE A 192 1.57 -15.37 -24.62
N GLY A 193 0.53 -15.63 -25.38
CA GLY A 193 0.64 -16.12 -26.77
C GLY A 193 0.82 -14.98 -27.78
N SER A 194 0.23 -15.17 -28.97
CA SER A 194 0.22 -14.14 -30.02
C SER A 194 -0.58 -12.92 -29.59
N LEU A 195 -0.14 -11.72 -30.03
CA LEU A 195 -0.83 -10.47 -29.77
C LEU A 195 -1.91 -10.19 -30.83
N PRO A 196 -3.04 -9.55 -30.48
CA PRO A 196 -3.41 -9.09 -29.15
C PRO A 196 -3.82 -10.23 -28.20
N CYS A 197 -3.48 -10.11 -26.89
CA CYS A 197 -3.76 -11.12 -25.85
C CYS A 197 -4.38 -10.46 -24.61
N SER A 198 -5.50 -11.01 -24.13
CA SER A 198 -6.19 -10.53 -22.93
C SER A 198 -5.77 -11.34 -21.71
N LEU A 199 -5.43 -10.66 -20.63
CA LEU A 199 -5.14 -11.29 -19.36
C LEU A 199 -6.34 -12.12 -18.86
N GLU A 200 -7.53 -11.53 -18.88
CA GLU A 200 -8.75 -12.08 -18.29
C GLU A 200 -9.36 -13.20 -19.15
N ARG A 201 -9.27 -13.11 -20.47
CA ARG A 201 -9.90 -14.08 -21.38
C ARG A 201 -8.97 -15.21 -21.77
N ASP A 202 -7.68 -14.92 -21.92
CA ASP A 202 -6.74 -15.85 -22.54
C ASP A 202 -5.77 -16.45 -21.50
N VAL A 203 -5.20 -15.63 -20.62
CA VAL A 203 -4.09 -16.04 -19.73
C VAL A 203 -4.59 -16.58 -18.39
N LEU A 204 -5.42 -15.83 -17.66
CA LEU A 204 -5.89 -16.25 -16.34
C LEU A 204 -6.69 -17.57 -16.37
N PRO A 205 -7.59 -17.83 -17.35
CA PRO A 205 -8.25 -19.12 -17.41
C PRO A 205 -7.29 -20.31 -17.66
N ALA A 206 -6.26 -20.13 -18.49
CA ALA A 206 -5.24 -21.15 -18.73
C ALA A 206 -4.41 -21.44 -17.47
N LEU A 207 -3.99 -20.39 -16.76
CA LEU A 207 -3.30 -20.50 -15.49
C LEU A 207 -4.15 -21.19 -14.41
N ALA A 208 -5.45 -20.90 -14.35
CA ALA A 208 -6.36 -21.55 -13.40
C ALA A 208 -6.51 -23.05 -13.67
N GLN A 209 -6.63 -23.44 -14.95
CA GLN A 209 -6.64 -24.86 -15.35
C GLN A 209 -5.35 -25.59 -14.96
N ALA A 210 -4.21 -24.88 -14.98
CA ALA A 210 -2.92 -25.42 -14.57
C ALA A 210 -2.68 -25.38 -13.04
N GLY A 211 -3.63 -24.88 -12.24
CA GLY A 211 -3.45 -24.71 -10.79
C GLY A 211 -2.39 -23.68 -10.40
N ALA A 212 -2.09 -22.72 -11.29
CA ALA A 212 -1.02 -21.76 -11.13
C ALA A 212 -1.47 -20.38 -10.59
N ILE A 213 -2.72 -20.28 -10.11
CA ILE A 213 -3.28 -19.08 -9.47
C ILE A 213 -3.71 -19.39 -8.04
N GLU A 214 -3.19 -18.63 -7.10
CA GLU A 214 -3.70 -18.54 -5.73
C GLU A 214 -4.71 -17.38 -5.61
N GLY A 215 -5.78 -17.57 -4.85
CA GLY A 215 -6.78 -16.55 -4.55
C GLY A 215 -6.75 -16.16 -3.08
N LEU A 216 -6.60 -14.88 -2.78
CA LEU A 216 -6.83 -14.32 -1.44
C LEU A 216 -8.23 -13.70 -1.41
N VAL A 217 -9.18 -14.39 -0.79
CA VAL A 217 -10.52 -13.87 -0.57
C VAL A 217 -10.49 -12.95 0.64
N THR A 218 -10.89 -11.69 0.47
CA THR A 218 -10.91 -10.72 1.55
C THR A 218 -12.11 -9.79 1.42
N GLU A 219 -12.53 -9.22 2.53
CA GLU A 219 -13.53 -8.16 2.58
C GLU A 219 -12.84 -6.81 2.34
N GLY A 220 -13.56 -5.86 1.80
CA GLY A 220 -13.09 -4.51 1.55
C GLY A 220 -14.05 -3.74 0.67
N ALA A 221 -13.94 -2.43 0.68
CA ALA A 221 -14.71 -1.59 -0.20
C ALA A 221 -14.18 -1.69 -1.64
N PHE A 222 -15.07 -1.96 -2.58
CA PHE A 222 -14.75 -2.11 -4.00
C PHE A 222 -15.55 -1.14 -4.86
N ILE A 223 -14.89 -0.50 -5.80
CA ILE A 223 -15.53 0.31 -6.82
C ILE A 223 -14.79 0.20 -8.15
N ASP A 224 -15.55 0.07 -9.23
CA ASP A 224 -15.09 0.11 -10.62
C ASP A 224 -15.81 1.28 -11.30
N ILE A 225 -15.06 2.16 -11.96
CA ILE A 225 -15.61 3.33 -12.64
C ILE A 225 -16.01 3.06 -14.09
N GLY A 226 -16.39 1.80 -14.42
CA GLY A 226 -16.67 1.33 -15.78
C GLY A 226 -18.03 1.71 -16.35
N THR A 227 -18.95 2.22 -15.53
CA THR A 227 -20.27 2.68 -15.98
C THR A 227 -20.56 4.11 -15.50
N PRO A 228 -21.47 4.85 -16.14
CA PRO A 228 -21.86 6.19 -15.68
C PRO A 228 -22.37 6.20 -14.24
N GLU A 229 -23.14 5.17 -13.82
CA GLU A 229 -23.71 5.06 -12.48
C GLU A 229 -22.61 4.87 -11.43
N ASP A 230 -21.65 3.98 -11.69
CA ASP A 230 -20.53 3.76 -10.76
C ASP A 230 -19.57 4.94 -10.74
N PHE A 231 -19.35 5.59 -11.88
CA PHE A 231 -18.56 6.81 -11.94
C PHE A 231 -19.21 7.95 -11.12
N ALA A 232 -20.54 8.09 -11.19
CA ALA A 232 -21.29 9.04 -10.37
C ALA A 232 -21.18 8.71 -8.87
N ARG A 233 -21.32 7.42 -8.51
CA ARG A 233 -21.14 6.93 -7.14
C ARG A 233 -19.73 7.18 -6.62
N ALA A 234 -18.72 7.00 -7.45
CA ALA A 234 -17.31 7.18 -7.10
C ALA A 234 -16.99 8.60 -6.61
N GLN A 235 -17.73 9.63 -7.08
CA GLN A 235 -17.46 11.04 -6.75
C GLN A 235 -17.49 11.33 -5.24
N ALA A 236 -18.38 10.69 -4.49
CA ALA A 236 -18.45 10.82 -3.03
C ALA A 236 -17.79 9.63 -2.32
N PHE A 237 -17.92 8.42 -2.88
CA PHE A 237 -17.47 7.19 -2.25
C PHE A 237 -15.96 7.13 -2.05
N ILE A 238 -15.15 7.47 -3.08
CA ILE A 238 -13.69 7.38 -2.98
C ILE A 238 -13.09 8.41 -2.02
N PRO A 239 -13.47 9.70 -2.04
CA PRO A 239 -13.01 10.66 -1.04
C PRO A 239 -13.33 10.26 0.41
N ASP A 240 -14.49 9.65 0.68
CA ASP A 240 -14.82 9.13 2.01
C ASP A 240 -13.99 7.87 2.35
N LEU A 241 -13.77 6.99 1.39
CA LEU A 241 -13.00 5.76 1.55
C LEU A 241 -11.54 6.02 1.94
N VAL A 242 -10.89 6.98 1.29
CA VAL A 242 -9.48 7.31 1.58
C VAL A 242 -9.30 8.10 2.87
N ARG A 243 -10.39 8.59 3.47
CA ARG A 243 -10.38 9.21 4.79
C ARG A 243 -10.39 8.12 5.87
N ARG A 244 -9.21 7.78 6.37
CA ARG A 244 -8.98 6.63 7.26
C ARG A 244 -8.62 7.07 8.69
N PRO A 245 -8.90 6.26 9.70
CA PRO A 245 -8.28 6.44 11.02
C PRO A 245 -6.77 6.25 10.92
N ALA A 246 -6.03 6.86 11.85
CA ALA A 246 -4.58 6.72 11.94
C ALA A 246 -4.17 6.16 13.31
N ALA A 247 -3.21 5.23 13.28
CA ALA A 247 -2.47 4.78 14.44
C ALA A 247 -1.08 5.45 14.40
N PHE A 248 -0.81 6.33 15.34
CA PHE A 248 0.50 6.94 15.53
C PHE A 248 1.27 6.10 16.54
N LEU A 249 2.40 5.54 16.16
CA LEU A 249 3.20 4.66 16.99
C LEU A 249 4.54 5.32 17.30
N ASP A 250 4.94 5.38 18.57
CA ASP A 250 6.33 5.66 18.87
C ASP A 250 7.20 4.52 18.32
N ARG A 251 8.45 4.80 18.03
CA ARG A 251 9.40 3.81 17.54
C ARG A 251 10.06 3.06 18.69
N ASP A 252 10.85 3.79 19.49
CA ASP A 252 11.66 3.22 20.56
C ASP A 252 10.78 3.00 21.80
N GLY A 253 10.69 1.77 22.29
CA GLY A 253 9.82 1.34 23.38
C GLY A 253 8.45 0.82 22.93
N VAL A 254 8.04 1.01 21.65
CA VAL A 254 6.77 0.51 21.10
C VAL A 254 6.98 -0.45 19.94
N LEU A 255 7.64 -0.05 18.86
CA LEU A 255 7.94 -0.93 17.72
C LEU A 255 9.22 -1.73 17.96
N ASN A 256 10.26 -1.10 18.50
CA ASN A 256 11.48 -1.74 18.94
C ASN A 256 11.77 -1.42 20.40
N GLU A 257 12.54 -2.31 21.05
CA GLU A 257 13.02 -2.09 22.41
C GLU A 257 13.83 -0.78 22.49
N ASP A 258 13.61 0.04 23.51
CA ASP A 258 14.42 1.21 23.79
C ASP A 258 15.68 0.79 24.58
N THR A 259 16.79 0.62 23.87
CA THR A 259 18.10 0.34 24.45
C THR A 259 18.97 1.59 24.60
N GLY A 260 18.36 2.77 24.40
CA GLY A 260 19.05 4.07 24.43
C GLY A 260 19.71 4.43 23.09
N TYR A 261 19.20 5.47 22.44
CA TYR A 261 19.75 6.03 21.20
C TYR A 261 19.97 5.00 20.07
N VAL A 262 18.96 4.16 19.79
CA VAL A 262 19.00 3.18 18.69
C VAL A 262 19.19 3.90 17.35
N HIS A 263 20.36 3.70 16.73
CA HIS A 263 20.76 4.38 15.49
C HIS A 263 21.48 3.47 14.47
N ARG A 264 21.61 2.17 14.75
CA ARG A 264 22.14 1.16 13.83
C ARG A 264 21.15 0.01 13.71
N ILE A 265 21.07 -0.60 12.55
CA ILE A 265 20.17 -1.73 12.26
C ILE A 265 20.44 -2.90 13.23
N GLU A 266 21.70 -3.17 13.57
CA GLU A 266 22.08 -4.27 14.47
C GLU A 266 21.60 -4.08 15.91
N GLN A 267 21.25 -2.85 16.29
CA GLN A 267 20.71 -2.51 17.62
C GLN A 267 19.20 -2.71 17.68
N VAL A 268 18.53 -2.76 16.53
CA VAL A 268 17.05 -2.87 16.50
C VAL A 268 16.64 -4.26 17.00
N ARG A 269 15.86 -4.26 18.07
CA ARG A 269 15.17 -5.43 18.61
C ARG A 269 13.67 -5.18 18.54
N TRP A 270 12.98 -5.91 17.70
CA TRP A 270 11.53 -5.75 17.61
C TRP A 270 10.85 -6.12 18.94
N VAL A 271 9.89 -5.29 19.36
CA VAL A 271 8.98 -5.64 20.46
C VAL A 271 8.17 -6.88 20.04
N PRO A 272 7.94 -7.85 20.95
CA PRO A 272 7.12 -9.02 20.64
C PRO A 272 5.76 -8.63 20.06
N GLY A 273 5.36 -9.25 18.94
CA GLY A 273 4.10 -8.98 18.27
C GLY A 273 4.05 -7.68 17.45
N ALA A 274 5.15 -6.93 17.28
CA ALA A 274 5.15 -5.66 16.58
C ALA A 274 4.80 -5.79 15.08
N HIS A 275 5.32 -6.82 14.40
CA HIS A 275 4.99 -7.05 12.98
C HIS A 275 3.51 -7.36 12.78
N GLU A 276 2.97 -8.24 13.62
CA GLU A 276 1.57 -8.65 13.61
C GLU A 276 0.63 -7.50 14.00
N ALA A 277 1.08 -6.64 14.93
CA ALA A 277 0.37 -5.44 15.35
C ALA A 277 0.22 -4.43 14.20
N VAL A 278 1.31 -4.12 13.51
CA VAL A 278 1.29 -3.23 12.34
C VAL A 278 0.41 -3.83 11.24
N ARG A 279 0.59 -5.13 10.93
CA ARG A 279 -0.24 -5.82 9.93
C ARG A 279 -1.72 -5.74 10.27
N ARG A 280 -2.10 -6.00 11.54
CA ARG A 280 -3.49 -5.91 11.99
C ARG A 280 -4.07 -4.52 11.78
N LEU A 281 -3.30 -3.46 12.01
CA LEU A 281 -3.73 -2.08 11.75
C LEU A 281 -3.92 -1.83 10.25
N ASN A 282 -2.99 -2.29 9.42
CA ASN A 282 -3.11 -2.19 7.96
C ASN A 282 -4.35 -2.97 7.45
N ASP A 283 -4.55 -4.21 7.93
CA ASP A 283 -5.70 -5.06 7.57
C ASP A 283 -7.03 -4.45 8.08
N ALA A 284 -7.00 -3.64 9.13
CA ALA A 284 -8.14 -2.88 9.65
C ALA A 284 -8.32 -1.51 8.95
N GLY A 285 -7.52 -1.19 7.93
CA GLY A 285 -7.63 0.02 7.11
C GLY A 285 -7.10 1.30 7.76
N TYR A 286 -6.29 1.21 8.81
CA TYR A 286 -5.63 2.37 9.41
C TYR A 286 -4.46 2.87 8.55
N TYR A 287 -4.23 4.19 8.57
CA TYR A 287 -2.89 4.71 8.34
C TYR A 287 -2.03 4.38 9.55
N VAL A 288 -0.82 3.89 9.33
CA VAL A 288 0.14 3.59 10.39
C VAL A 288 1.33 4.50 10.26
N PHE A 289 1.54 5.35 11.25
CA PHE A 289 2.61 6.34 11.26
C PHE A 289 3.58 6.09 12.40
N ILE A 290 4.88 6.28 12.14
CA ILE A 290 5.90 6.40 13.19
C ILE A 290 6.02 7.87 13.57
N VAL A 291 6.03 8.17 14.89
CA VAL A 291 6.27 9.52 15.45
C VAL A 291 7.28 9.42 16.59
N THR A 292 8.55 9.75 16.34
CA THR A 292 9.65 9.46 17.27
C THR A 292 10.54 10.64 17.59
N ASN A 293 10.94 10.78 18.87
CA ASN A 293 11.92 11.77 19.32
C ASN A 293 13.35 11.22 19.14
N GLN A 294 14.14 11.84 18.27
CA GLN A 294 15.50 11.40 17.94
C GLN A 294 16.57 12.41 18.40
N ALA A 295 16.58 12.70 19.71
CA ALA A 295 17.49 13.67 20.33
C ALA A 295 18.97 13.35 20.19
N GLY A 296 19.35 12.12 19.84
CA GLY A 296 20.73 11.73 19.58
C GLY A 296 21.38 12.54 18.47
N VAL A 297 20.59 12.99 17.47
CA VAL A 297 21.07 13.91 16.42
C VAL A 297 21.50 15.24 17.02
N ALA A 298 20.66 15.88 17.85
CA ALA A 298 21.02 17.12 18.51
C ALA A 298 22.21 16.99 19.49
N ARG A 299 22.42 15.80 20.03
CA ARG A 299 23.52 15.47 20.93
C ARG A 299 24.82 15.05 20.21
N GLY A 300 24.76 14.92 18.86
CA GLY A 300 25.92 14.53 18.04
C GLY A 300 26.30 13.04 18.15
N TYR A 301 25.38 12.17 18.56
CA TYR A 301 25.64 10.73 18.68
C TYR A 301 25.54 10.02 17.33
N TYR A 302 24.70 10.55 16.41
CA TYR A 302 24.49 10.04 15.06
C TYR A 302 23.85 11.11 14.18
N GLU A 303 23.86 10.90 12.87
CA GLU A 303 23.29 11.79 11.85
C GLU A 303 21.84 11.36 11.48
N GLU A 304 21.10 12.25 10.84
CA GLU A 304 19.72 11.97 10.37
C GLU A 304 19.66 10.81 9.39
N GLU A 305 20.74 10.58 8.62
CA GLU A 305 20.83 9.47 7.67
C GLU A 305 20.68 8.10 8.36
N HIS A 306 21.20 7.93 9.56
CA HIS A 306 21.04 6.69 10.34
C HIS A 306 19.58 6.42 10.70
N ILE A 307 18.78 7.47 10.95
CA ILE A 307 17.33 7.33 11.20
C ILE A 307 16.65 6.83 9.92
N ALA A 308 16.97 7.45 8.78
CA ALA A 308 16.43 7.07 7.49
C ALA A 308 16.80 5.62 7.11
N ASP A 309 18.03 5.18 7.42
CA ASP A 309 18.47 3.80 7.19
C ASP A 309 17.66 2.79 8.01
N ILE A 310 17.45 3.07 9.30
CA ILE A 310 16.61 2.23 10.16
C ILE A 310 15.19 2.16 9.63
N HIS A 311 14.56 3.29 9.29
CA HIS A 311 13.19 3.30 8.79
C HIS A 311 13.09 2.51 7.46
N ARG A 312 14.04 2.67 6.53
CA ARG A 312 14.10 1.88 5.29
C ARG A 312 14.22 0.37 5.58
N TRP A 313 15.04 0.00 6.55
CA TRP A 313 15.19 -1.39 6.94
C TRP A 313 13.91 -1.93 7.60
N MET A 314 13.27 -1.15 8.49
CA MET A 314 11.99 -1.50 9.11
C MET A 314 10.90 -1.71 8.07
N ASP A 315 10.82 -0.86 7.03
CA ASP A 315 9.87 -1.01 5.91
C ASP A 315 10.05 -2.37 5.21
N VAL A 316 11.31 -2.76 4.93
CA VAL A 316 11.62 -4.04 4.27
C VAL A 316 11.24 -5.22 5.16
N GLU A 317 11.53 -5.17 6.47
CA GLU A 317 11.17 -6.23 7.41
C GLU A 317 9.65 -6.35 7.58
N LEU A 318 8.95 -5.23 7.72
CA LEU A 318 7.49 -5.22 7.82
C LEU A 318 6.84 -5.78 6.55
N GLN A 319 7.32 -5.39 5.36
CA GLN A 319 6.79 -5.89 4.09
C GLN A 319 6.86 -7.42 4.01
N ARG A 320 7.95 -8.03 4.48
CA ARG A 320 8.12 -9.50 4.57
C ARG A 320 7.05 -10.19 5.43
N HIS A 321 6.42 -9.42 6.33
CA HIS A 321 5.32 -9.90 7.19
C HIS A 321 3.93 -9.47 6.69
N GLY A 322 3.87 -8.84 5.52
CA GLY A 322 2.62 -8.33 4.96
C GLY A 322 2.11 -7.06 5.65
N ALA A 323 3.03 -6.26 6.20
CA ALA A 323 2.76 -5.03 6.92
C ALA A 323 3.53 -3.84 6.32
N HIS A 324 3.08 -2.62 6.58
CA HIS A 324 3.76 -1.39 6.14
C HIS A 324 3.55 -0.22 7.11
N ILE A 325 4.46 0.75 7.03
CA ILE A 325 4.31 2.08 7.61
C ILE A 325 3.98 3.05 6.48
N ASP A 326 2.94 3.84 6.64
CA ASP A 326 2.52 4.83 5.63
C ASP A 326 3.47 6.03 5.60
N CYS A 327 3.93 6.49 6.76
CA CYS A 327 4.92 7.56 6.89
C CYS A 327 5.63 7.52 8.25
N ALA A 328 6.86 8.00 8.30
CA ALA A 328 7.61 8.16 9.54
C ALA A 328 8.05 9.62 9.71
N GLU A 329 7.66 10.23 10.82
CA GLU A 329 8.10 11.56 11.25
C GLU A 329 8.99 11.43 12.48
N TYR A 330 10.04 12.25 12.52
CA TYR A 330 10.94 12.28 13.67
C TYR A 330 11.32 13.72 14.05
N CYS A 331 11.68 13.91 15.32
CA CYS A 331 12.19 15.16 15.79
C CYS A 331 13.69 15.05 16.14
N PRO A 332 14.60 15.66 15.37
CA PRO A 332 16.04 15.65 15.66
C PRO A 332 16.44 16.72 16.69
N TYR A 333 15.52 17.61 17.09
CA TYR A 333 15.81 18.78 17.92
C TYR A 333 15.77 18.48 19.42
N HIS A 334 16.66 19.17 20.17
CA HIS A 334 16.66 19.17 21.63
C HIS A 334 17.16 20.53 22.15
N PRO A 335 16.54 21.15 23.19
CA PRO A 335 16.97 22.46 23.71
C PRO A 335 18.39 22.45 24.28
N GLU A 336 18.82 21.30 24.81
CA GLU A 336 20.15 21.08 25.36
C GLU A 336 21.08 20.36 24.37
N GLY A 337 20.80 20.40 23.07
CA GLY A 337 21.65 19.76 22.06
C GLY A 337 23.03 20.41 21.98
N THR A 338 24.06 19.60 21.70
CA THR A 338 25.43 20.06 21.48
C THR A 338 25.68 20.58 20.08
N ILE A 339 24.88 20.07 19.11
CA ILE A 339 24.95 20.50 17.71
C ILE A 339 24.07 21.72 17.52
N GLU A 340 24.65 22.86 17.19
CA GLU A 340 23.98 24.17 17.19
C GLU A 340 22.73 24.20 16.27
N ARG A 341 22.81 23.66 15.06
CA ARG A 341 21.68 23.63 14.11
C ARG A 341 20.46 22.85 14.62
N TYR A 342 20.65 21.94 15.58
CA TYR A 342 19.58 21.14 16.18
C TYR A 342 19.23 21.57 17.61
N ARG A 343 19.98 22.53 18.21
CA ARG A 343 19.76 23.03 19.56
C ARG A 343 18.63 24.07 19.56
N ARG A 344 17.41 23.63 19.73
CA ARG A 344 16.24 24.49 19.85
C ARG A 344 15.04 23.78 20.48
N VAL A 345 14.11 24.56 21.03
CA VAL A 345 12.75 24.09 21.33
C VAL A 345 12.01 23.91 20.01
N SER A 346 11.28 22.84 19.87
CA SER A 346 10.50 22.53 18.65
C SER A 346 9.18 21.89 19.01
N ASP A 347 8.09 22.32 18.35
CA ASP A 347 6.76 21.71 18.46
C ASP A 347 6.72 20.27 17.90
N LEU A 348 7.68 19.92 17.02
CA LEU A 348 7.84 18.54 16.54
C LEU A 348 8.26 17.59 17.67
N ARG A 349 8.92 18.09 18.74
CA ARG A 349 9.35 17.24 19.84
C ARG A 349 8.21 16.95 20.80
N LYS A 350 7.83 15.67 20.95
CA LYS A 350 6.90 15.23 22.02
C LYS A 350 7.42 15.71 23.38
N PRO A 351 6.63 16.40 24.22
CA PRO A 351 5.16 16.44 24.24
C PRO A 351 4.48 17.43 23.27
N GLY A 352 5.21 18.14 22.40
CA GLY A 352 4.61 18.95 21.34
C GLY A 352 3.86 18.07 20.31
N PRO A 353 2.73 18.53 19.77
CA PRO A 353 1.90 17.79 18.82
C PRO A 353 2.34 17.91 17.35
N GLY A 354 3.45 18.59 17.07
CA GLY A 354 3.80 19.02 15.71
C GLY A 354 3.93 17.90 14.70
N MET A 355 4.53 16.75 15.05
CA MET A 355 4.62 15.59 14.15
C MET A 355 3.22 15.03 13.81
N LEU A 356 2.35 14.90 14.82
CA LEU A 356 0.98 14.40 14.62
C LEU A 356 0.18 15.34 13.73
N LYS A 357 0.20 16.65 14.04
CA LYS A 357 -0.52 17.66 13.26
C LYS A 357 -0.04 17.72 11.82
N LYS A 358 1.27 17.60 11.58
CA LYS A 358 1.83 17.53 10.23
C LYS A 358 1.26 16.35 9.46
N LEU A 359 1.30 15.13 10.02
CA LEU A 359 0.76 13.95 9.40
C LEU A 359 -0.75 14.03 9.13
N MET A 360 -1.53 14.62 10.07
CA MET A 360 -2.96 14.87 9.89
C MET A 360 -3.27 15.90 8.81
N ALA A 361 -2.35 16.82 8.51
CA ALA A 361 -2.49 17.81 7.43
C ALA A 361 -2.11 17.21 6.06
N ASP A 362 -1.10 16.34 6.02
CA ASP A 362 -0.56 15.76 4.79
C ASP A 362 -1.36 14.53 4.31
N TRP A 363 -2.17 13.93 5.19
CA TRP A 363 -2.96 12.73 4.92
C TRP A 363 -4.44 12.96 5.26
N PRO A 364 -5.38 12.33 4.53
CA PRO A 364 -6.81 12.44 4.81
C PRO A 364 -7.21 11.60 6.05
N VAL A 365 -6.76 12.04 7.22
CA VAL A 365 -6.95 11.33 8.50
C VAL A 365 -8.34 11.60 9.08
N ASP A 366 -9.02 10.54 9.53
CA ASP A 366 -10.18 10.61 10.39
C ASP A 366 -9.74 10.67 11.86
N THR A 367 -9.55 11.87 12.38
CA THR A 367 -9.06 12.10 13.74
C THR A 367 -9.97 11.53 14.83
N SER A 368 -11.28 11.41 14.54
CA SER A 368 -12.26 10.93 15.54
C SER A 368 -12.08 9.45 15.91
N ARG A 369 -11.38 8.68 15.05
CA ARG A 369 -11.10 7.25 15.24
C ARG A 369 -9.60 6.96 15.33
N SER A 370 -8.77 8.02 15.38
CA SER A 370 -7.31 7.90 15.43
C SER A 370 -6.81 7.88 16.88
N PHE A 371 -5.64 7.32 17.09
CA PHE A 371 -5.00 7.23 18.41
C PHE A 371 -3.48 7.22 18.31
N LEU A 372 -2.82 7.43 19.45
CA LEU A 372 -1.38 7.26 19.58
C LEU A 372 -1.06 6.16 20.61
N VAL A 373 -0.04 5.34 20.31
CA VAL A 373 0.59 4.42 21.27
C VAL A 373 2.02 4.89 21.51
N GLY A 374 2.36 5.13 22.78
CA GLY A 374 3.70 5.52 23.22
C GLY A 374 4.06 4.83 24.53
N ASP A 375 5.32 4.87 24.91
CA ASP A 375 5.84 4.28 26.15
C ASP A 375 6.07 5.29 27.26
N ARG A 376 5.81 6.60 26.99
CA ARG A 376 6.09 7.71 27.92
C ARG A 376 4.93 8.68 28.05
N ASP A 377 4.88 9.39 29.17
CA ASP A 377 3.90 10.47 29.41
C ASP A 377 3.99 11.60 28.36
N THR A 378 5.16 11.82 27.75
CA THR A 378 5.33 12.81 26.68
C THR A 378 4.55 12.43 25.43
N ASP A 379 4.33 11.15 25.16
CA ASP A 379 3.53 10.64 24.06
C ASP A 379 2.04 10.93 24.31
N LEU A 380 1.57 10.62 25.51
CA LEU A 380 0.19 10.89 25.90
C LEU A 380 -0.13 12.38 25.87
N ALA A 381 0.81 13.22 26.34
CA ALA A 381 0.67 14.67 26.29
C ALA A 381 0.64 15.20 24.84
N ALA A 382 1.47 14.64 23.93
CA ALA A 382 1.45 14.99 22.51
C ALA A 382 0.12 14.59 21.85
N ALA A 383 -0.41 13.40 22.15
CA ALA A 383 -1.71 12.93 21.67
C ALA A 383 -2.84 13.83 22.12
N ALA A 384 -2.90 14.17 23.42
CA ALA A 384 -3.89 15.09 24.00
C ALA A 384 -3.83 16.48 23.35
N ALA A 385 -2.61 17.02 23.13
CA ALA A 385 -2.41 18.31 22.46
C ALA A 385 -2.75 18.29 20.96
N ALA A 386 -2.76 17.10 20.34
CA ALA A 386 -3.23 16.89 18.97
C ALA A 386 -4.73 16.58 18.88
N GLY A 387 -5.44 16.41 20.01
CA GLY A 387 -6.88 16.16 20.07
C GLY A 387 -7.27 14.70 19.77
N ILE A 388 -6.37 13.73 20.02
CA ILE A 388 -6.63 12.30 19.88
C ILE A 388 -6.31 11.55 21.19
N PRO A 389 -6.90 10.37 21.42
CA PRO A 389 -6.54 9.54 22.57
C PRO A 389 -5.10 9.03 22.46
N GLY A 390 -4.39 9.00 23.58
CA GLY A 390 -3.08 8.39 23.75
C GLY A 390 -3.18 7.15 24.66
N HIS A 391 -2.46 6.09 24.31
CA HIS A 391 -2.41 4.84 25.06
C HIS A 391 -0.98 4.52 25.48
N LEU A 392 -0.76 4.32 26.78
CA LEU A 392 0.55 4.00 27.34
C LEU A 392 0.81 2.48 27.18
N PHE A 393 1.86 2.15 26.45
CA PHE A 393 2.37 0.79 26.31
C PHE A 393 3.51 0.58 27.30
N SER A 394 3.30 -0.26 28.31
CA SER A 394 4.28 -0.53 29.36
C SER A 394 5.12 -1.79 29.07
N GLY A 395 5.22 -2.19 27.80
CA GLY A 395 5.94 -3.40 27.37
C GLY A 395 5.05 -4.63 27.24
N GLY A 396 5.65 -5.76 26.88
CA GLY A 396 4.96 -7.01 26.60
C GLY A 396 4.73 -7.22 25.10
N ASN A 397 3.61 -7.88 24.73
CA ASN A 397 3.27 -8.14 23.33
C ASN A 397 2.40 -7.00 22.76
N LEU A 398 2.89 -6.33 21.70
CA LEU A 398 2.19 -5.17 21.12
C LEU A 398 0.87 -5.56 20.45
N LEU A 399 0.77 -6.75 19.84
CA LEU A 399 -0.48 -7.22 19.24
C LEU A 399 -1.56 -7.44 20.31
N ASP A 400 -1.20 -8.06 21.43
CA ASP A 400 -2.12 -8.31 22.55
C ASP A 400 -2.60 -6.99 23.15
N PHE A 401 -1.68 -6.02 23.29
CA PHE A 401 -2.02 -4.68 23.73
C PHE A 401 -3.03 -4.00 22.79
N LEU A 402 -2.78 -3.99 21.47
CA LEU A 402 -3.72 -3.41 20.49
C LEU A 402 -5.07 -4.12 20.48
N ASN A 403 -5.09 -5.45 20.68
CA ASN A 403 -6.33 -6.21 20.77
C ASN A 403 -7.17 -5.82 21.99
N SER A 404 -6.52 -5.37 23.08
CA SER A 404 -7.21 -4.86 24.28
C SER A 404 -7.88 -3.49 24.10
N LEU A 405 -7.46 -2.71 23.09
CA LEU A 405 -7.96 -1.35 22.83
C LEU A 405 -9.33 -1.31 22.13
N ALA A 406 -9.99 -2.44 21.85
CA ALA A 406 -11.30 -2.51 21.17
C ALA A 406 -11.37 -1.60 19.91
N LEU A 407 -10.35 -1.65 19.06
CA LEU A 407 -10.25 -0.80 17.87
C LEU A 407 -11.45 -1.00 16.94
N PRO A 408 -12.03 0.09 16.38
CA PRO A 408 -13.10 -0.02 15.41
C PRO A 408 -12.64 -0.81 14.18
N ARG A 409 -13.48 -1.73 13.70
CA ARG A 409 -13.23 -2.49 12.49
C ARG A 409 -13.40 -1.60 11.25
N GLN A 410 -12.76 -2.00 10.14
CA GLN A 410 -12.93 -1.39 8.82
C GLN A 410 -14.43 -1.28 8.45
N ARG A 411 -14.83 -0.21 7.77
CA ARG A 411 -16.17 -0.11 7.17
C ARG A 411 -16.27 -1.16 6.06
N THR A 412 -17.09 -2.18 6.26
CA THR A 412 -17.47 -3.10 5.19
C THR A 412 -18.39 -2.37 4.19
N ALA A 413 -18.17 -2.61 2.90
CA ALA A 413 -19.06 -2.11 1.85
C ALA A 413 -20.48 -2.69 2.04
N GLY A 414 -21.39 -1.93 2.63
CA GLY A 414 -22.76 -2.39 2.83
C GLY A 414 -23.58 -1.71 3.93
N SER A 415 -23.04 -0.72 4.63
CA SER A 415 -23.81 0.04 5.63
C SER A 415 -23.99 1.50 5.19
N GLY A 416 -24.87 1.70 4.21
CA GLY A 416 -25.33 3.01 3.74
C GLY A 416 -26.44 2.83 2.76
#